data_54b46506731b156a5718a9a5f1349e81
#
_entry.id   54b46506731b156a5718a9a5f1349e81
#
_cell.length_a   1.000
_cell.length_b   1.000
_cell.length_c   1.000
_cell.angle_alpha   90.00
_cell.angle_beta   90.00
_cell.angle_gamma   90.00
#
_symmetry.space_group_name_H-M   'P 1'
#
loop_
_entity.id
_entity.type
_entity.pdbx_description
1 polymer ?
#
loop_
_entity_poly.entity_id
_entity_poly.type
_entity_poly.pdbx_seq_one_letter_code
_entity_poly.pdbx_strand_id
1 'polypeptide(L)'
;MDSRTDFPEGPQLRPQSLMFAFFGGHVLEEGPLCVYSGSVIEVLARAGVGEQAVRSTLTRMVNRGLLQRQREGRRMYFGLTPQATEILWNGKKRLWDTGAVNDDWDGTWTLLGFSLPESWQRQRHDLRSRLAWSGFGPLYSGLWIAPGDFDVSALVSELGLAAHVKIFHATADDATDIGLMIRDTWDLDGVGARYADFDKRWTDWLGSGSGSGSGSGSGSGSGDPLGTRLRLTSEWLQIIRTDPRLPARHLPAAWPARSAHDTFHRIAEQTGAPACRMAARLMETTPLRPS
;
A
#
# COMPACT_ATOMS: atom_id res chain seq x y z
N MET A 1 -33.30 0.84 4.76
CA MET A 1 -32.67 1.84 5.63
C MET A 1 -31.21 1.90 5.19
N ASP A 2 -30.97 2.79 4.21
CA ASP A 2 -29.71 2.88 3.47
C ASP A 2 -28.67 3.53 4.39
N SER A 3 -27.74 2.72 4.88
CA SER A 3 -26.56 3.24 5.60
C SER A 3 -25.65 3.90 4.56
N ARG A 4 -25.89 5.18 4.26
CA ARG A 4 -24.87 5.99 3.57
C ARG A 4 -23.62 5.94 4.41
N THR A 5 -22.64 5.16 3.94
CA THR A 5 -21.29 5.18 4.47
C THR A 5 -20.71 6.57 4.22
N ASP A 6 -20.31 7.24 5.28
CA ASP A 6 -19.85 8.63 5.35
C ASP A 6 -18.42 8.80 4.77
N PHE A 7 -18.10 8.06 3.73
CA PHE A 7 -16.79 8.08 3.06
C PHE A 7 -16.91 8.65 1.65
N PRO A 8 -15.85 9.31 1.12
CA PRO A 8 -15.86 9.73 -0.26
C PRO A 8 -16.03 8.52 -1.18
N GLU A 9 -16.91 8.65 -2.18
CA GLU A 9 -17.02 7.64 -3.24
C GLU A 9 -15.66 7.50 -3.94
N GLY A 10 -15.13 6.30 -3.98
CA GLY A 10 -13.78 6.03 -4.49
C GLY A 10 -13.63 4.60 -5.01
N PRO A 11 -12.42 4.20 -5.39
CA PRO A 11 -12.18 2.87 -5.92
C PRO A 11 -12.62 1.80 -4.92
N GLN A 12 -13.12 0.68 -5.45
CA GLN A 12 -13.49 -0.46 -4.63
C GLN A 12 -12.26 -1.07 -3.96
N LEU A 13 -12.14 -0.88 -2.65
CA LEU A 13 -11.04 -1.43 -1.87
C LEU A 13 -11.21 -2.93 -1.63
N ARG A 14 -10.14 -3.68 -1.86
CA ARG A 14 -10.15 -5.11 -1.59
C ARG A 14 -10.14 -5.36 -0.08
N PRO A 15 -10.96 -6.29 0.46
CA PRO A 15 -10.96 -6.60 1.89
C PRO A 15 -9.57 -6.94 2.45
N GLN A 16 -8.70 -7.56 1.66
CA GLN A 16 -7.32 -7.86 2.05
C GLN A 16 -6.48 -6.59 2.26
N SER A 17 -6.67 -5.55 1.45
CA SER A 17 -5.94 -4.28 1.61
C SER A 17 -6.35 -3.57 2.90
N LEU A 18 -7.66 -3.52 3.20
CA LEU A 18 -8.18 -2.99 4.46
C LEU A 18 -7.71 -3.79 5.67
N MET A 19 -7.59 -5.11 5.53
CA MET A 19 -7.05 -5.97 6.58
C MET A 19 -5.56 -5.70 6.82
N PHE A 20 -4.77 -5.49 5.78
CA PHE A 20 -3.38 -5.06 5.93
C PHE A 20 -3.26 -3.66 6.56
N ALA A 21 -4.14 -2.72 6.20
CA ALA A 21 -4.17 -1.41 6.87
C ALA A 21 -4.51 -1.54 8.36
N PHE A 22 -5.44 -2.44 8.73
CA PHE A 22 -5.77 -2.72 10.11
C PHE A 22 -4.60 -3.34 10.87
N PHE A 23 -4.06 -4.47 10.39
CA PHE A 23 -2.95 -5.14 11.08
C PHE A 23 -1.69 -4.28 11.12
N GLY A 24 -1.37 -3.55 10.03
CA GLY A 24 -0.22 -2.66 9.96
C GLY A 24 -0.32 -1.41 10.84
N GLY A 25 -1.53 -0.88 11.01
CA GLY A 25 -1.77 0.34 11.78
C GLY A 25 -2.05 0.11 13.28
N HIS A 26 -2.50 -1.09 13.66
CA HIS A 26 -3.03 -1.31 15.01
C HIS A 26 -2.54 -2.58 15.71
N VAL A 27 -1.79 -3.46 15.02
CA VAL A 27 -1.31 -4.74 15.59
C VAL A 27 0.19 -4.88 15.47
N LEU A 28 0.78 -4.41 14.38
CA LEU A 28 2.19 -4.61 14.04
C LEU A 28 3.17 -4.17 15.12
N GLU A 29 2.90 -3.04 15.78
CA GLU A 29 3.78 -2.45 16.81
C GLU A 29 3.52 -2.97 18.22
N GLU A 30 2.38 -3.62 18.43
CA GLU A 30 2.01 -4.19 19.75
C GLU A 30 2.74 -5.50 20.07
N GLY A 31 3.56 -5.99 19.13
CA GLY A 31 4.33 -7.22 19.26
C GLY A 31 3.57 -8.47 18.80
N PRO A 32 3.98 -9.67 19.26
CA PRO A 32 3.41 -10.94 18.79
C PRO A 32 2.01 -11.18 19.41
N LEU A 33 0.99 -10.59 18.81
CA LEU A 33 -0.41 -10.70 19.23
C LEU A 33 -1.27 -11.40 18.17
N CYS A 34 -2.32 -12.05 18.65
CA CYS A 34 -3.45 -12.50 17.86
C CYS A 34 -4.71 -11.71 18.20
N VAL A 35 -5.50 -11.36 17.21
CA VAL A 35 -6.77 -10.62 17.35
C VAL A 35 -7.93 -11.58 17.14
N TYR A 36 -8.97 -11.48 17.98
CA TYR A 36 -10.19 -12.24 17.87
C TYR A 36 -10.90 -11.99 16.53
N SER A 37 -11.39 -13.04 15.88
CA SER A 37 -12.07 -12.93 14.58
C SER A 37 -13.30 -12.02 14.60
N GLY A 38 -14.03 -11.97 15.71
CA GLY A 38 -15.17 -11.07 15.91
C GLY A 38 -14.73 -9.61 15.90
N SER A 39 -13.62 -9.28 16.57
CA SER A 39 -13.03 -7.94 16.56
C SER A 39 -12.59 -7.53 15.15
N VAL A 40 -11.95 -8.44 14.39
CA VAL A 40 -11.57 -8.16 13.00
C VAL A 40 -12.80 -7.87 12.14
N ILE A 41 -13.89 -8.64 12.31
CA ILE A 41 -15.14 -8.41 11.60
C ILE A 41 -15.73 -7.04 11.94
N GLU A 42 -15.80 -6.69 13.22
CA GLU A 42 -16.35 -5.41 13.67
C GLU A 42 -15.55 -4.21 13.17
N VAL A 43 -14.22 -4.31 13.24
CA VAL A 43 -13.32 -3.26 12.72
C VAL A 43 -13.47 -3.08 11.21
N LEU A 44 -13.49 -4.18 10.44
CA LEU A 44 -13.60 -4.11 8.97
C LEU A 44 -15.02 -3.68 8.52
N ALA A 45 -16.06 -3.97 9.31
CA ALA A 45 -17.42 -3.50 9.05
C ALA A 45 -17.49 -1.97 9.04
N ARG A 46 -16.69 -1.29 9.86
CA ARG A 46 -16.59 0.18 9.88
C ARG A 46 -15.99 0.75 8.59
N ALA A 47 -15.18 -0.04 7.87
CA ALA A 47 -14.69 0.33 6.54
C ALA A 47 -15.62 -0.14 5.40
N GLY A 48 -16.79 -0.67 5.71
CA GLY A 48 -17.80 -1.12 4.73
C GLY A 48 -17.61 -2.56 4.24
N VAL A 49 -16.87 -3.41 4.95
CA VAL A 49 -16.65 -4.80 4.55
C VAL A 49 -17.61 -5.74 5.28
N GLY A 50 -18.42 -6.47 4.53
CA GLY A 50 -19.37 -7.45 5.09
C GLY A 50 -18.66 -8.63 5.75
N GLU A 51 -19.29 -9.21 6.80
CA GLU A 51 -18.74 -10.29 7.62
C GLU A 51 -18.23 -11.49 6.80
N GLN A 52 -19.00 -11.93 5.80
CA GLN A 52 -18.60 -13.07 4.96
C GLN A 52 -17.34 -12.78 4.15
N ALA A 53 -17.17 -11.55 3.66
CA ALA A 53 -15.98 -11.13 2.95
C ALA A 53 -14.75 -11.11 3.88
N VAL A 54 -14.93 -10.68 5.13
CA VAL A 54 -13.88 -10.72 6.16
C VAL A 54 -13.47 -12.15 6.45
N ARG A 55 -14.43 -13.05 6.73
CA ARG A 55 -14.16 -14.47 7.02
C ARG A 55 -13.43 -15.18 5.89
N SER A 56 -13.88 -14.97 4.64
CA SER A 56 -13.24 -15.56 3.46
C SER A 56 -11.82 -15.00 3.25
N THR A 57 -11.61 -13.73 3.56
CA THR A 57 -10.29 -13.09 3.44
C THR A 57 -9.33 -13.58 4.51
N LEU A 58 -9.75 -13.72 5.77
CA LEU A 58 -8.94 -14.33 6.84
C LEU A 58 -8.48 -15.74 6.44
N THR A 59 -9.39 -16.58 5.93
CA THR A 59 -9.06 -17.93 5.46
C THR A 59 -8.03 -17.91 4.33
N ARG A 60 -8.21 -17.02 3.33
CA ARG A 60 -7.24 -16.90 2.23
C ARG A 60 -5.88 -16.41 2.68
N MET A 61 -5.84 -15.48 3.63
CA MET A 61 -4.57 -14.98 4.17
C MET A 61 -3.83 -16.04 4.98
N VAL A 62 -4.54 -16.92 5.72
CA VAL A 62 -3.93 -18.07 6.37
C VAL A 62 -3.37 -19.05 5.33
N ASN A 63 -4.14 -19.41 4.30
CA ASN A 63 -3.71 -20.32 3.25
C ASN A 63 -2.50 -19.80 2.45
N ARG A 64 -2.28 -18.48 2.44
CA ARG A 64 -1.13 -17.82 1.81
C ARG A 64 0.05 -17.62 2.77
N GLY A 65 -0.02 -18.09 4.00
CA GLY A 65 1.02 -17.91 5.00
C GLY A 65 1.20 -16.46 5.47
N LEU A 66 0.19 -15.61 5.33
CA LEU A 66 0.23 -14.22 5.79
C LEU A 66 -0.31 -14.06 7.21
N LEU A 67 -1.26 -14.88 7.60
CA LEU A 67 -1.78 -14.97 8.95
C LEU A 67 -1.65 -16.40 9.48
N GLN A 68 -1.49 -16.50 10.78
CA GLN A 68 -1.62 -17.75 11.50
C GLN A 68 -2.84 -17.70 12.40
N ARG A 69 -3.50 -18.86 12.57
CA ARG A 69 -4.70 -18.99 13.39
C ARG A 69 -4.36 -19.66 14.70
N GLN A 70 -4.90 -19.13 15.78
CA GLN A 70 -4.80 -19.70 17.12
C GLN A 70 -6.21 -19.86 17.68
N ARG A 71 -6.49 -21.04 18.26
CA ARG A 71 -7.77 -21.31 18.89
C ARG A 71 -7.65 -21.23 20.41
N GLU A 72 -8.55 -20.49 21.04
CA GLU A 72 -8.71 -20.46 22.50
C GLU A 72 -10.17 -20.78 22.87
N GLY A 73 -10.35 -21.93 23.45
CA GLY A 73 -11.70 -22.45 23.72
C GLY A 73 -12.55 -22.56 22.44
N ARG A 74 -13.61 -21.78 22.39
CA ARG A 74 -14.52 -21.71 21.20
C ARG A 74 -14.19 -20.56 20.24
N ARG A 75 -13.21 -19.73 20.59
CA ARG A 75 -12.87 -18.53 19.83
C ARG A 75 -11.66 -18.76 18.93
N MET A 76 -11.67 -18.09 17.78
CA MET A 76 -10.59 -18.12 16.81
C MET A 76 -9.89 -16.76 16.74
N TYR A 77 -8.59 -16.77 16.88
CA TYR A 77 -7.71 -15.60 16.82
C TYR A 77 -6.77 -15.68 15.63
N PHE A 78 -6.36 -14.52 15.12
CA PHE A 78 -5.47 -14.41 13.96
C PHE A 78 -4.32 -13.47 14.28
N GLY A 79 -3.09 -13.92 14.04
CA GLY A 79 -1.85 -13.17 14.22
C GLY A 79 -1.04 -13.11 12.95
N LEU A 80 -0.13 -12.13 12.86
CA LEU A 80 0.78 -12.00 11.74
C LEU A 80 1.81 -13.12 11.74
N THR A 81 2.14 -13.63 10.54
CA THR A 81 3.33 -14.46 10.35
C THR A 81 4.57 -13.59 10.23
N PRO A 82 5.80 -14.14 10.41
CA PRO A 82 7.03 -13.38 10.15
C PRO A 82 7.07 -12.75 8.77
N GLN A 83 6.64 -13.47 7.74
CA GLN A 83 6.53 -12.95 6.37
C GLN A 83 5.59 -11.75 6.27
N ALA A 84 4.41 -11.82 6.87
CA ALA A 84 3.46 -10.70 6.86
C ALA A 84 3.97 -9.50 7.68
N THR A 85 4.66 -9.76 8.79
CA THR A 85 5.30 -8.72 9.61
C THR A 85 6.31 -7.94 8.79
N GLU A 86 7.17 -8.62 8.04
CA GLU A 86 8.16 -7.98 7.15
C GLU A 86 7.48 -7.16 6.05
N ILE A 87 6.46 -7.71 5.37
CA ILE A 87 5.70 -7.00 4.35
C ILE A 87 5.06 -5.71 4.92
N LEU A 88 4.51 -5.78 6.12
CA LEU A 88 3.87 -4.63 6.75
C LEU A 88 4.87 -3.57 7.22
N TRP A 89 6.03 -3.95 7.75
CA TRP A 89 7.11 -3.01 8.07
C TRP A 89 7.61 -2.28 6.83
N ASN A 90 7.83 -3.00 5.73
CA ASN A 90 8.21 -2.40 4.45
C ASN A 90 7.11 -1.45 3.93
N GLY A 91 5.85 -1.85 4.06
CA GLY A 91 4.70 -1.00 3.71
C GLY A 91 4.62 0.26 4.59
N LYS A 92 4.86 0.14 5.89
CA LYS A 92 4.86 1.26 6.83
C LYS A 92 5.97 2.25 6.53
N LYS A 93 7.17 1.77 6.25
CA LYS A 93 8.30 2.61 5.83
C LYS A 93 7.94 3.40 4.56
N ARG A 94 7.39 2.73 3.54
CA ARG A 94 6.94 3.41 2.31
C ARG A 94 5.84 4.43 2.57
N LEU A 95 4.96 4.17 3.51
CA LEU A 95 3.83 5.04 3.84
C LEU A 95 4.26 6.35 4.49
N TRP A 96 5.28 6.32 5.37
CA TRP A 96 5.63 7.44 6.22
C TRP A 96 6.98 8.08 5.90
N ASP A 97 7.98 7.28 5.53
CA ASP A 97 9.36 7.76 5.37
C ASP A 97 9.66 8.18 3.93
N THR A 98 8.73 7.87 3.02
CA THR A 98 8.95 8.07 1.60
C THR A 98 8.18 9.29 1.12
N GLY A 99 8.85 10.37 0.74
CA GLY A 99 8.21 11.58 0.18
C GLY A 99 7.38 11.28 -1.07
N ALA A 100 6.45 12.20 -1.40
CA ALA A 100 5.54 12.07 -2.54
C ALA A 100 6.22 12.04 -3.91
N VAL A 101 7.44 12.59 -3.99
CA VAL A 101 8.23 12.67 -5.21
C VAL A 101 9.70 12.41 -4.89
N ASN A 102 10.47 12.07 -5.91
CA ASN A 102 11.92 11.85 -5.78
C ASN A 102 12.67 13.15 -6.15
N ASP A 103 12.89 14.00 -5.14
CA ASP A 103 13.60 15.27 -5.31
C ASP A 103 15.12 15.10 -5.33
N ASP A 104 15.64 14.10 -4.62
CA ASP A 104 17.06 13.90 -4.35
C ASP A 104 17.73 12.92 -5.32
N TRP A 105 17.10 12.69 -6.50
CA TRP A 105 17.68 11.79 -7.47
C TRP A 105 19.02 12.30 -8.03
N ASP A 106 20.06 11.48 -7.91
CA ASP A 106 21.44 11.78 -8.26
C ASP A 106 21.80 11.60 -9.75
N GLY A 107 20.86 11.18 -10.58
CA GLY A 107 21.10 10.87 -11.99
C GLY A 107 21.32 9.39 -12.27
N THR A 108 21.41 8.57 -11.24
CA THR A 108 21.65 7.12 -11.39
C THR A 108 20.36 6.37 -11.76
N TRP A 109 20.51 5.39 -12.63
CA TRP A 109 19.49 4.43 -13.02
C TRP A 109 19.95 3.02 -12.69
N THR A 110 19.05 2.20 -12.18
CA THR A 110 19.27 0.75 -12.11
C THR A 110 18.64 0.10 -13.34
N LEU A 111 19.48 -0.57 -14.14
CA LEU A 111 19.04 -1.35 -15.28
C LEU A 111 19.11 -2.83 -14.95
N LEU A 112 18.06 -3.57 -15.29
CA LEU A 112 17.99 -5.01 -15.12
C LEU A 112 17.71 -5.65 -16.48
N GLY A 113 18.74 -6.29 -17.01
CA GLY A 113 18.65 -7.08 -18.24
C GLY A 113 18.44 -8.56 -17.91
N PHE A 114 17.51 -9.22 -18.60
CA PHE A 114 17.32 -10.66 -18.44
C PHE A 114 17.07 -11.37 -19.76
N SER A 115 17.55 -12.62 -19.82
CA SER A 115 17.26 -13.54 -20.91
C SER A 115 16.82 -14.88 -20.31
N LEU A 116 15.55 -15.23 -20.56
CA LEU A 116 14.94 -16.46 -20.04
C LEU A 116 14.56 -17.36 -21.23
N PRO A 117 14.68 -18.70 -21.09
CA PRO A 117 14.19 -19.64 -22.09
C PRO A 117 12.70 -19.38 -22.42
N GLU A 118 12.30 -19.61 -23.67
CA GLU A 118 10.90 -19.37 -24.08
C GLU A 118 9.89 -20.20 -23.29
N SER A 119 10.28 -21.40 -22.88
CA SER A 119 9.43 -22.29 -22.04
C SER A 119 9.19 -21.76 -20.63
N TRP A 120 9.95 -20.76 -20.14
CA TRP A 120 9.83 -20.23 -18.79
C TRP A 120 8.83 -19.07 -18.70
N GLN A 121 7.62 -19.27 -19.22
CA GLN A 121 6.59 -18.23 -19.25
C GLN A 121 6.17 -17.76 -17.86
N ARG A 122 6.03 -18.70 -16.90
CA ARG A 122 5.65 -18.38 -15.52
C ARG A 122 6.73 -17.55 -14.83
N GLN A 123 7.98 -17.96 -14.90
CA GLN A 123 9.10 -17.25 -14.30
C GLN A 123 9.25 -15.82 -14.90
N ARG A 124 9.03 -15.70 -16.22
CA ARG A 124 9.03 -14.42 -16.92
C ARG A 124 7.90 -13.52 -16.44
N HIS A 125 6.71 -14.07 -16.25
CA HIS A 125 5.57 -13.33 -15.70
C HIS A 125 5.84 -12.87 -14.25
N ASP A 126 6.33 -13.77 -13.41
CA ASP A 126 6.62 -13.50 -12.01
C ASP A 126 7.71 -12.41 -11.87
N LEU A 127 8.80 -12.51 -12.65
CA LEU A 127 9.86 -11.51 -12.68
C LEU A 127 9.33 -10.13 -13.08
N ARG A 128 8.61 -10.05 -14.24
CA ARG A 128 8.03 -8.79 -14.72
C ARG A 128 7.07 -8.16 -13.72
N SER A 129 6.22 -8.97 -13.09
CA SER A 129 5.28 -8.50 -12.08
C SER A 129 6.00 -7.93 -10.87
N ARG A 130 7.04 -8.60 -10.37
CA ARG A 130 7.81 -8.11 -9.23
C ARG A 130 8.63 -6.87 -9.55
N LEU A 131 9.21 -6.78 -10.76
CA LEU A 131 9.91 -5.58 -11.22
C LEU A 131 8.98 -4.37 -11.29
N ALA A 132 7.80 -4.52 -11.93
CA ALA A 132 6.79 -3.46 -11.97
C ALA A 132 6.38 -3.02 -10.55
N TRP A 133 6.23 -3.96 -9.62
CA TRP A 133 5.94 -3.66 -8.21
C TRP A 133 7.05 -2.90 -7.49
N SER A 134 8.29 -3.07 -7.93
CA SER A 134 9.46 -2.35 -7.39
C SER A 134 9.70 -1.00 -8.08
N GLY A 135 8.80 -0.58 -9.00
CA GLY A 135 8.91 0.70 -9.70
C GLY A 135 9.70 0.64 -11.01
N PHE A 136 10.15 -0.56 -11.43
CA PHE A 136 10.81 -0.71 -12.72
C PHE A 136 9.80 -0.61 -13.86
N GLY A 137 10.21 0.06 -14.94
CA GLY A 137 9.50 0.08 -16.21
C GLY A 137 10.24 -0.70 -17.30
N PRO A 138 9.53 -1.25 -18.30
CA PRO A 138 10.14 -1.97 -19.41
C PRO A 138 10.74 -0.97 -20.43
N LEU A 139 12.07 -0.85 -20.45
CA LEU A 139 12.76 0.01 -21.43
C LEU A 139 12.79 -0.66 -22.82
N TYR A 140 13.12 -1.95 -22.86
CA TYR A 140 13.09 -2.81 -24.07
C TYR A 140 12.67 -4.23 -23.67
N SER A 141 12.46 -5.09 -24.69
CA SER A 141 12.21 -6.51 -24.44
C SER A 141 13.40 -7.14 -23.69
N GLY A 142 13.19 -7.49 -22.42
CA GLY A 142 14.23 -8.06 -21.56
C GLY A 142 15.15 -7.07 -20.87
N LEU A 143 14.93 -5.76 -21.03
CA LEU A 143 15.65 -4.69 -20.31
C LEU A 143 14.66 -3.80 -19.56
N TRP A 144 14.82 -3.72 -18.24
CA TRP A 144 14.01 -2.92 -17.35
C TRP A 144 14.84 -1.86 -16.68
N ILE A 145 14.22 -0.74 -16.31
CA ILE A 145 14.89 0.42 -15.73
C ILE A 145 14.08 0.97 -14.54
N ALA A 146 14.79 1.44 -13.52
CA ALA A 146 14.22 2.21 -12.40
C ALA A 146 15.14 3.36 -12.03
N PRO A 147 14.63 4.52 -11.54
CA PRO A 147 15.46 5.62 -11.09
C PRO A 147 16.07 5.31 -9.72
N GLY A 148 17.36 5.60 -9.56
CA GLY A 148 18.12 5.40 -8.32
C GLY A 148 18.85 4.06 -8.23
N ASP A 149 19.48 3.85 -7.08
CA ASP A 149 20.20 2.62 -6.76
C ASP A 149 19.25 1.64 -6.05
N PHE A 150 18.82 0.61 -6.79
CA PHE A 150 17.96 -0.45 -6.25
C PHE A 150 18.71 -1.75 -6.08
N ASP A 151 18.76 -2.25 -4.85
CA ASP A 151 19.20 -3.64 -4.61
C ASP A 151 18.05 -4.61 -4.93
N VAL A 152 18.14 -5.24 -6.08
CA VAL A 152 17.20 -6.28 -6.53
C VAL A 152 17.75 -7.70 -6.32
N SER A 153 18.89 -7.86 -5.64
CA SER A 153 19.56 -9.14 -5.45
C SER A 153 18.68 -10.16 -4.74
N ALA A 154 17.99 -9.73 -3.70
CA ALA A 154 17.05 -10.57 -2.95
C ALA A 154 15.91 -11.08 -3.85
N LEU A 155 15.27 -10.18 -4.63
CA LEU A 155 14.19 -10.50 -5.57
C LEU A 155 14.64 -11.55 -6.60
N VAL A 156 15.82 -11.33 -7.19
CA VAL A 156 16.37 -12.22 -8.22
C VAL A 156 16.72 -13.59 -7.63
N SER A 157 17.27 -13.60 -6.41
CA SER A 157 17.65 -14.84 -5.69
C SER A 157 16.42 -15.67 -5.29
N GLU A 158 15.37 -15.03 -4.77
CA GLU A 158 14.10 -15.69 -4.42
C GLU A 158 13.43 -16.37 -5.62
N LEU A 159 13.57 -15.79 -6.81
CA LEU A 159 13.06 -16.35 -8.05
C LEU A 159 13.97 -17.42 -8.65
N GLY A 160 15.18 -17.62 -8.11
CA GLY A 160 16.17 -18.53 -8.67
C GLY A 160 16.71 -18.12 -10.04
N LEU A 161 16.70 -16.81 -10.35
CA LEU A 161 17.02 -16.29 -11.70
C LEU A 161 18.40 -15.64 -11.81
N ALA A 162 19.27 -15.76 -10.80
CA ALA A 162 20.56 -15.08 -10.75
C ALA A 162 21.46 -15.33 -11.98
N ALA A 163 21.41 -16.54 -12.57
CA ALA A 163 22.19 -16.86 -13.75
C ALA A 163 21.68 -16.18 -15.04
N HIS A 164 20.42 -15.75 -15.04
CA HIS A 164 19.72 -15.21 -16.21
C HIS A 164 19.53 -13.70 -16.19
N VAL A 165 19.98 -13.04 -15.14
CA VAL A 165 19.80 -11.60 -14.90
C VAL A 165 21.15 -10.91 -14.83
N LYS A 166 21.25 -9.71 -15.37
CA LYS A 166 22.37 -8.79 -15.21
C LYS A 166 21.82 -7.45 -14.69
N ILE A 167 22.49 -6.89 -13.69
CA ILE A 167 22.12 -5.63 -13.07
C ILE A 167 23.24 -4.64 -13.31
N PHE A 168 22.88 -3.42 -13.68
CA PHE A 168 23.82 -2.33 -13.92
C PHE A 168 23.30 -1.08 -13.20
N HIS A 169 24.22 -0.28 -12.68
CA HIS A 169 23.97 1.09 -12.25
C HIS A 169 24.65 1.99 -13.26
N ALA A 170 23.90 2.92 -13.84
CA ALA A 170 24.36 3.75 -14.94
C ALA A 170 23.72 5.13 -14.92
N THR A 171 24.37 6.08 -15.55
CA THR A 171 23.82 7.38 -15.91
C THR A 171 23.43 7.40 -17.38
N ALA A 172 22.42 8.16 -17.75
CA ALA A 172 22.08 8.34 -19.14
C ALA A 172 23.12 9.23 -19.82
N ASP A 173 23.45 8.92 -21.07
CA ASP A 173 24.28 9.77 -21.93
C ASP A 173 23.52 11.05 -22.31
N ASP A 174 24.26 12.15 -22.55
CA ASP A 174 23.69 13.45 -22.93
C ASP A 174 22.82 13.41 -24.20
N ALA A 175 23.07 12.45 -25.09
CA ALA A 175 22.26 12.22 -26.29
C ALA A 175 20.89 11.56 -26.00
N THR A 176 20.65 11.10 -24.77
CA THR A 176 19.42 10.44 -24.36
C THR A 176 18.37 11.43 -23.90
N ASP A 177 17.24 11.54 -24.61
CA ASP A 177 16.08 12.30 -24.13
C ASP A 177 15.40 11.52 -22.99
N ILE A 178 15.79 11.85 -21.74
CA ILE A 178 15.25 11.23 -20.53
C ILE A 178 13.75 11.45 -20.41
N GLY A 179 13.25 12.63 -20.78
CA GLY A 179 11.83 12.95 -20.73
C GLY A 179 11.00 12.05 -21.64
N LEU A 180 11.48 11.83 -22.87
CA LEU A 180 10.85 10.88 -23.81
C LEU A 180 10.92 9.45 -23.28
N MET A 181 12.10 9.02 -22.84
CA MET A 181 12.29 7.68 -22.27
C MET A 181 11.31 7.41 -21.12
N ILE A 182 11.12 8.37 -20.23
CA ILE A 182 10.19 8.24 -19.11
C ILE A 182 8.74 8.10 -19.61
N ARG A 183 8.30 8.94 -20.53
CA ARG A 183 6.94 8.87 -21.09
C ARG A 183 6.66 7.57 -21.86
N ASP A 184 7.67 7.02 -22.51
CA ASP A 184 7.54 5.75 -23.26
C ASP A 184 7.52 4.53 -22.30
N THR A 185 8.16 4.66 -21.14
CA THR A 185 8.37 3.56 -20.20
C THR A 185 7.26 3.46 -19.14
N TRP A 186 6.69 4.60 -18.71
CA TRP A 186 5.67 4.63 -17.65
C TRP A 186 4.43 5.40 -18.06
N ASP A 187 3.27 4.90 -17.62
CA ASP A 187 1.97 5.58 -17.76
C ASP A 187 1.86 6.75 -16.76
N LEU A 188 2.49 7.89 -17.11
CA LEU A 188 2.48 9.08 -16.28
C LEU A 188 1.06 9.64 -16.09
N ASP A 189 0.26 9.64 -17.14
CA ASP A 189 -1.10 10.18 -17.10
C ASP A 189 -1.97 9.36 -16.14
N GLY A 190 -1.86 8.04 -16.20
CA GLY A 190 -2.57 7.16 -15.27
C GLY A 190 -2.10 7.26 -13.84
N VAL A 191 -0.78 7.45 -13.60
CA VAL A 191 -0.25 7.70 -12.24
C VAL A 191 -0.74 9.04 -11.72
N GLY A 192 -0.61 10.11 -12.51
CA GLY A 192 -1.07 11.45 -12.16
C GLY A 192 -2.57 11.52 -11.89
N ALA A 193 -3.38 10.88 -12.73
CA ALA A 193 -4.83 10.84 -12.56
C ALA A 193 -5.23 10.19 -11.22
N ARG A 194 -4.54 9.12 -10.78
CA ARG A 194 -4.82 8.48 -9.47
C ARG A 194 -4.54 9.41 -8.29
N TYR A 195 -3.44 10.17 -8.33
CA TYR A 195 -3.14 11.18 -7.31
C TYR A 195 -4.16 12.32 -7.31
N ALA A 196 -4.50 12.86 -8.47
CA ALA A 196 -5.45 13.96 -8.59
C ALA A 196 -6.87 13.55 -8.14
N ASP A 197 -7.31 12.34 -8.49
CA ASP A 197 -8.60 11.81 -8.06
C ASP A 197 -8.64 11.58 -6.54
N PHE A 198 -7.58 11.02 -5.96
CA PHE A 198 -7.44 10.87 -4.52
C PHE A 198 -7.51 12.22 -3.81
N ASP A 199 -6.68 13.17 -4.23
CA ASP A 199 -6.59 14.51 -3.61
C ASP A 199 -7.95 15.22 -3.65
N LYS A 200 -8.59 15.24 -4.81
CA LYS A 200 -9.90 15.87 -4.98
C LYS A 200 -10.95 15.26 -4.04
N ARG A 201 -11.12 13.95 -4.05
CA ARG A 201 -12.15 13.26 -3.25
C ARG A 201 -11.95 13.45 -1.75
N TRP A 202 -10.74 13.33 -1.28
CA TRP A 202 -10.44 13.47 0.14
C TRP A 202 -10.43 14.93 0.61
N THR A 203 -10.11 15.89 -0.26
CA THR A 203 -10.27 17.32 0.02
C THR A 203 -11.74 17.71 0.07
N ASP A 204 -12.56 17.24 -0.86
CA ASP A 204 -14.01 17.46 -0.86
C ASP A 204 -14.65 16.87 0.41
N TRP A 205 -14.19 15.69 0.85
CA TRP A 205 -14.64 15.08 2.10
C TRP A 205 -14.27 15.92 3.34
N LEU A 206 -13.06 16.48 3.40
CA LEU A 206 -12.67 17.41 4.47
C LEU A 206 -13.55 18.66 4.48
N GLY A 207 -13.88 19.22 3.31
CA GLY A 207 -14.68 20.43 3.15
C GLY A 207 -16.15 20.23 3.50
N SER A 208 -16.68 19.00 3.40
CA SER A 208 -18.08 18.68 3.72
C SER A 208 -18.40 18.63 5.21
N GLY A 209 -17.42 18.94 6.08
CA GLY A 209 -17.57 18.92 7.55
C GLY A 209 -17.53 17.52 8.16
N SER A 210 -17.39 16.50 7.35
CA SER A 210 -17.27 15.10 7.81
C SER A 210 -15.93 14.85 8.55
N GLY A 211 -14.96 15.75 8.36
CA GLY A 211 -13.63 15.67 8.99
C GLY A 211 -13.45 16.40 10.33
N SER A 212 -14.36 17.32 10.71
CA SER A 212 -14.14 18.17 11.89
C SER A 212 -14.89 17.65 13.12
N GLY A 213 -14.28 16.74 13.82
CA GLY A 213 -14.72 16.23 15.14
C GLY A 213 -14.39 17.16 16.30
N SER A 214 -14.80 18.44 16.29
CA SER A 214 -14.76 19.31 17.48
C SER A 214 -16.12 19.95 17.71
N GLY A 215 -17.01 19.21 18.36
CA GLY A 215 -18.30 19.74 18.78
C GLY A 215 -18.97 18.81 19.77
N SER A 216 -19.06 19.22 21.03
CA SER A 216 -19.93 18.63 22.03
C SER A 216 -21.38 18.89 21.64
N GLY A 217 -21.96 18.01 20.85
CA GLY A 217 -23.37 18.07 20.44
C GLY A 217 -23.79 16.77 19.82
N SER A 218 -24.85 16.18 20.33
CA SER A 218 -25.53 15.00 19.79
C SER A 218 -26.08 15.29 18.40
N GLY A 219 -25.28 15.16 17.35
CA GLY A 219 -25.64 15.32 15.96
C GLY A 219 -24.80 14.43 15.08
N SER A 220 -25.43 13.53 14.33
CA SER A 220 -24.87 12.56 13.40
C SER A 220 -24.11 13.26 12.27
N GLY A 221 -22.80 13.42 12.40
CA GLY A 221 -21.95 14.10 11.42
C GLY A 221 -20.45 13.88 11.60
N SER A 222 -20.04 13.04 12.55
CA SER A 222 -18.64 12.69 12.75
C SER A 222 -18.41 11.33 12.10
N GLY A 223 -17.78 11.35 10.89
CA GLY A 223 -17.39 10.14 10.20
C GLY A 223 -16.57 9.21 11.11
N ASP A 224 -16.74 7.91 10.96
CA ASP A 224 -16.05 6.89 11.74
C ASP A 224 -14.53 7.01 11.55
N PRO A 225 -13.74 7.47 12.55
CA PRO A 225 -12.33 7.73 12.37
C PRO A 225 -11.52 6.46 12.06
N LEU A 226 -11.97 5.31 12.55
CA LEU A 226 -11.30 4.04 12.28
C LEU A 226 -11.56 3.59 10.84
N GLY A 227 -12.82 3.59 10.41
CA GLY A 227 -13.17 3.27 9.03
C GLY A 227 -12.51 4.21 8.03
N THR A 228 -12.53 5.52 8.31
CA THR A 228 -11.83 6.55 7.51
C THR A 228 -10.33 6.25 7.39
N ARG A 229 -9.67 5.99 8.52
CA ARG A 229 -8.24 5.69 8.56
C ARG A 229 -7.87 4.45 7.75
N LEU A 230 -8.65 3.39 7.86
CA LEU A 230 -8.42 2.15 7.12
C LEU A 230 -8.57 2.36 5.60
N ARG A 231 -9.58 3.08 5.18
CA ARG A 231 -9.82 3.38 3.75
C ARG A 231 -8.75 4.30 3.20
N LEU A 232 -8.47 5.41 3.87
CA LEU A 232 -7.42 6.37 3.50
C LEU A 232 -6.07 5.65 3.30
N THR A 233 -5.64 4.87 4.29
CA THR A 233 -4.37 4.12 4.25
C THR A 233 -4.37 3.10 3.11
N SER A 234 -5.48 2.39 2.90
CA SER A 234 -5.58 1.37 1.84
C SER A 234 -5.52 1.99 0.44
N GLU A 235 -6.19 3.11 0.22
CA GLU A 235 -6.15 3.84 -1.06
C GLU A 235 -4.75 4.40 -1.33
N TRP A 236 -4.17 5.07 -0.34
CA TRP A 236 -2.83 5.64 -0.47
C TRP A 236 -1.79 4.58 -0.79
N LEU A 237 -1.80 3.45 -0.07
CA LEU A 237 -0.92 2.31 -0.36
C LEU A 237 -1.13 1.75 -1.77
N GLN A 238 -2.36 1.79 -2.31
CA GLN A 238 -2.62 1.36 -3.69
C GLN A 238 -1.93 2.29 -4.70
N ILE A 239 -1.95 3.59 -4.46
CA ILE A 239 -1.33 4.60 -5.34
C ILE A 239 0.19 4.48 -5.30
N ILE A 240 0.79 4.57 -4.11
CA ILE A 240 2.26 4.56 -3.96
C ILE A 240 2.92 3.23 -4.36
N ARG A 241 2.16 2.13 -4.36
CA ARG A 241 2.65 0.83 -4.85
C ARG A 241 2.82 0.79 -6.36
N THR A 242 2.06 1.58 -7.09
CA THR A 242 2.10 1.66 -8.55
C THR A 242 2.89 2.86 -9.05
N ASP A 243 3.35 3.71 -8.14
CA ASP A 243 4.19 4.86 -8.48
C ASP A 243 5.65 4.41 -8.65
N PRO A 244 6.24 4.62 -9.83
CA PRO A 244 7.65 4.33 -10.12
C PRO A 244 8.62 5.27 -9.40
N ARG A 245 8.13 6.34 -8.73
CA ARG A 245 8.93 7.35 -8.04
C ARG A 245 9.96 8.03 -8.92
N LEU A 246 9.49 8.48 -10.06
CA LEU A 246 10.32 9.15 -11.04
C LEU A 246 10.89 10.47 -10.48
N PRO A 247 12.08 10.88 -10.96
CA PRO A 247 12.70 12.12 -10.53
C PRO A 247 11.81 13.34 -10.80
N ALA A 248 11.59 14.17 -9.77
CA ALA A 248 10.69 15.32 -9.84
C ALA A 248 10.99 16.27 -10.99
N ARG A 249 12.27 16.44 -11.33
CA ARG A 249 12.72 17.31 -12.42
C ARG A 249 12.25 16.87 -13.83
N HIS A 250 11.83 15.62 -13.98
CA HIS A 250 11.34 15.05 -15.24
C HIS A 250 9.82 14.85 -15.24
N LEU A 251 9.14 15.22 -14.17
CA LEU A 251 7.69 15.18 -14.06
C LEU A 251 7.06 16.50 -14.53
N PRO A 252 5.80 16.53 -14.94
CA PRO A 252 5.07 17.76 -15.22
C PRO A 252 5.12 18.72 -14.03
N ALA A 253 5.20 20.04 -14.29
CA ALA A 253 5.27 21.06 -13.23
C ALA A 253 4.09 21.01 -12.24
N ALA A 254 2.90 20.64 -12.73
CA ALA A 254 1.69 20.46 -11.90
C ALA A 254 1.49 19.01 -11.46
N TRP A 255 2.57 18.28 -11.13
CA TRP A 255 2.45 16.89 -10.70
C TRP A 255 1.69 16.77 -9.38
N PRO A 256 0.56 16.03 -9.33
CA PRO A 256 -0.39 16.10 -8.22
C PRO A 256 0.04 15.31 -6.97
N ALA A 257 1.14 14.57 -7.00
CA ALA A 257 1.54 13.70 -5.89
C ALA A 257 1.83 14.48 -4.59
N ARG A 258 2.38 15.72 -4.67
CA ARG A 258 2.64 16.52 -3.46
C ARG A 258 1.35 16.94 -2.78
N SER A 259 0.39 17.48 -3.52
CA SER A 259 -0.92 17.88 -2.97
C SER A 259 -1.67 16.68 -2.38
N ALA A 260 -1.67 15.56 -3.09
CA ALA A 260 -2.27 14.31 -2.61
C ALA A 260 -1.61 13.80 -1.33
N HIS A 261 -0.29 13.90 -1.22
CA HIS A 261 0.47 13.54 -0.03
C HIS A 261 0.11 14.42 1.16
N ASP A 262 0.04 15.74 0.96
CA ASP A 262 -0.33 16.69 2.02
C ASP A 262 -1.76 16.44 2.51
N THR A 263 -2.67 16.12 1.59
CA THR A 263 -4.05 15.74 1.93
C THR A 263 -4.08 14.42 2.71
N PHE A 264 -3.31 13.39 2.29
CA PHE A 264 -3.16 12.15 3.03
C PHE A 264 -2.68 12.40 4.46
N HIS A 265 -1.58 13.14 4.64
CA HIS A 265 -1.00 13.41 5.95
C HIS A 265 -1.95 14.17 6.86
N ARG A 266 -2.61 15.21 6.37
CA ARG A 266 -3.58 16.00 7.13
C ARG A 266 -4.72 15.14 7.69
N ILE A 267 -5.31 14.28 6.87
CA ILE A 267 -6.40 13.38 7.32
C ILE A 267 -5.84 12.30 8.25
N ALA A 268 -4.66 11.78 7.94
CA ALA A 268 -3.98 10.79 8.74
C ALA A 268 -3.70 11.27 10.17
N GLU A 269 -3.28 12.52 10.34
CA GLU A 269 -3.07 13.16 11.64
C GLU A 269 -4.39 13.36 12.39
N GLN A 270 -5.41 13.90 11.72
CA GLN A 270 -6.72 14.14 12.32
C GLN A 270 -7.39 12.85 12.82
N THR A 271 -7.26 11.77 12.07
CA THR A 271 -7.92 10.50 12.36
C THR A 271 -7.09 9.56 13.24
N GLY A 272 -5.78 9.78 13.36
CA GLY A 272 -4.84 8.85 13.99
C GLY A 272 -5.20 8.48 15.41
N ALA A 273 -5.16 9.45 16.34
CA ALA A 273 -5.44 9.19 17.74
C ALA A 273 -6.88 8.70 18.01
N PRO A 274 -7.95 9.26 17.37
CA PRO A 274 -9.30 8.71 17.48
C PRO A 274 -9.43 7.27 16.99
N ALA A 275 -8.82 6.93 15.85
CA ALA A 275 -8.83 5.58 15.30
C ALA A 275 -8.13 4.57 16.21
N CYS A 276 -6.96 4.93 16.76
CA CYS A 276 -6.23 4.07 17.71
C CYS A 276 -7.06 3.79 18.97
N ARG A 277 -7.68 4.82 19.55
CA ARG A 277 -8.56 4.62 20.72
C ARG A 277 -9.75 3.72 20.43
N MET A 278 -10.34 3.86 19.24
CA MET A 278 -11.47 3.03 18.81
C MET A 278 -11.04 1.60 18.56
N ALA A 279 -9.93 1.39 17.83
CA ALA A 279 -9.38 0.06 17.60
C ALA A 279 -9.06 -0.66 18.92
N ALA A 280 -8.41 0.01 19.87
CA ALA A 280 -8.09 -0.56 21.18
C ALA A 280 -9.33 -1.00 21.98
N ARG A 281 -10.47 -0.30 21.83
CA ARG A 281 -11.74 -0.69 22.47
C ARG A 281 -12.42 -1.88 21.82
N LEU A 282 -12.22 -2.08 20.53
CA LEU A 282 -12.86 -3.13 19.75
C LEU A 282 -12.03 -4.42 19.72
N MET A 283 -10.72 -4.28 19.86
CA MET A 283 -9.80 -5.42 19.77
C MET A 283 -9.78 -6.24 21.06
N GLU A 284 -10.18 -7.49 20.95
CA GLU A 284 -9.87 -8.53 21.91
C GLU A 284 -8.64 -9.28 21.41
N THR A 285 -7.59 -9.30 22.21
CA THR A 285 -6.28 -9.85 21.80
C THR A 285 -5.81 -10.93 22.76
N THR A 286 -4.93 -11.81 22.27
CA THR A 286 -4.21 -12.80 23.07
C THR A 286 -2.76 -12.88 22.59
N PRO A 287 -1.78 -13.23 23.46
CA PRO A 287 -0.41 -13.45 23.01
C PRO A 287 -0.34 -14.54 21.94
N LEU A 288 0.50 -14.30 20.93
CA LEU A 288 0.80 -15.30 19.92
C LEU A 288 1.66 -16.40 20.53
N ARG A 289 1.23 -17.64 20.40
CA ARG A 289 2.01 -18.81 20.86
C ARG A 289 3.11 -19.12 19.85
N PRO A 290 4.34 -19.40 20.30
CA PRO A 290 5.37 -19.92 19.41
C PRO A 290 4.88 -21.22 18.76
N SER A 291 5.14 -21.36 17.45
CA SER A 291 4.80 -22.56 16.66
C SER A 291 5.71 -23.71 16.98
#